data_9e76dc1101fb340d5f3319fb66e52c26
#
_entry.id   9e76dc1101fb340d5f3319fb66e52c26
#
_cell.length_a   1.000
_cell.length_b   1.000
_cell.length_c   1.000
_cell.angle_alpha   90.00
_cell.angle_beta   90.00
_cell.angle_gamma   90.00
#
_symmetry.space_group_name_H-M   'P 1'
#
loop_
_entity.id
_entity.type
_entity.pdbx_description
1 polymer ?
#
loop_
_entity_poly.entity_id
_entity_poly.type
_entity_poly.pdbx_seq_one_letter_code
_entity_poly.pdbx_strand_id
1 'polypeptide(L)'
;MGEFLKYTLTKPNVEYITALQSTTFEITDPKAITAWDIKEMAKGFANGPDYYIRDKKTLCPSEILSLFARVLQGKHIYPEFMYGPEQDTASISSGKLNVGDLAKAVLEQYNTVLGYKQLPDFYKIGDSSINPIDMFCTLKKAIEMDLSKEDMIEPSIGEGKLVCTKHINKEENWGESWVIFPKDIDVSNIIRLAELQAWTLKPALY
;
A
#
# COMPACT_ATOMS: atom_id res chain seq x y z
N MET A 1 30.33 -23.03 14.89
CA MET A 1 28.94 -23.01 14.40
C MET A 1 27.94 -23.72 15.33
N GLY A 2 28.33 -24.84 16.00
CA GLY A 2 27.42 -25.57 16.90
C GLY A 2 27.05 -24.86 18.21
N GLU A 3 27.96 -24.09 18.80
CA GLU A 3 27.68 -23.38 20.07
C GLU A 3 26.75 -22.15 19.87
N PHE A 4 26.86 -21.45 18.75
CA PHE A 4 25.96 -20.34 18.43
C PHE A 4 24.53 -20.84 18.22
N LEU A 5 24.37 -21.94 17.48
CA LEU A 5 23.07 -22.59 17.30
C LEU A 5 22.49 -23.12 18.63
N LYS A 6 23.34 -23.64 19.52
CA LYS A 6 22.90 -24.11 20.83
C LYS A 6 22.46 -22.96 21.74
N TYR A 7 23.14 -21.83 21.68
CA TYR A 7 22.75 -20.61 22.43
C TYR A 7 21.44 -19.99 21.92
N THR A 8 21.23 -19.93 20.61
CA THR A 8 19.99 -19.42 20.01
C THR A 8 18.79 -20.34 20.25
N LEU A 9 18.99 -21.64 20.44
CA LEU A 9 17.91 -22.60 20.65
C LEU A 9 17.51 -22.81 22.12
N THR A 10 18.35 -22.46 23.10
CA THR A 10 18.16 -22.91 24.49
C THR A 10 17.80 -21.87 25.53
N LYS A 11 17.94 -20.57 25.31
CA LYS A 11 17.56 -19.56 26.32
C LYS A 11 16.92 -18.27 25.87
N PRO A 12 17.32 -17.61 24.79
CA PRO A 12 16.72 -16.33 24.40
C PRO A 12 15.47 -16.51 23.54
N ASN A 13 15.17 -17.72 23.09
CA ASN A 13 14.06 -17.94 22.15
C ASN A 13 12.69 -17.56 22.70
N VAL A 14 12.45 -17.76 24.00
CA VAL A 14 11.16 -17.42 24.60
C VAL A 14 11.02 -15.90 24.73
N GLU A 15 12.07 -15.21 25.21
CA GLU A 15 12.06 -13.75 25.32
C GLU A 15 12.06 -13.06 23.96
N TYR A 16 12.84 -13.58 22.99
CA TYR A 16 12.85 -13.05 21.64
C TYR A 16 11.54 -13.27 20.90
N ILE A 17 10.95 -14.44 20.98
CA ILE A 17 9.64 -14.75 20.41
C ILE A 17 8.54 -13.93 21.11
N THR A 18 8.60 -13.77 22.44
CA THR A 18 7.66 -12.95 23.19
C THR A 18 7.81 -11.46 22.82
N ALA A 19 9.04 -10.98 22.69
CA ALA A 19 9.30 -9.61 22.24
C ALA A 19 8.82 -9.37 20.79
N LEU A 20 9.08 -10.30 19.87
CA LEU A 20 8.58 -10.24 18.50
C LEU A 20 7.05 -10.30 18.46
N GLN A 21 6.43 -11.17 19.25
CA GLN A 21 4.98 -11.27 19.34
C GLN A 21 4.36 -10.00 19.93
N SER A 22 4.95 -9.43 20.98
CA SER A 22 4.47 -8.18 21.54
C SER A 22 4.64 -6.99 20.58
N THR A 23 5.78 -6.93 19.87
CA THR A 23 6.05 -5.90 18.86
C THR A 23 5.10 -6.04 17.66
N THR A 24 4.83 -7.26 17.23
CA THR A 24 3.86 -7.53 16.15
C THR A 24 2.43 -7.19 16.59
N PHE A 25 2.07 -7.45 17.84
CA PHE A 25 0.76 -7.10 18.40
C PHE A 25 0.57 -5.58 18.49
N GLU A 26 1.58 -4.82 18.88
CA GLU A 26 1.52 -3.35 18.93
C GLU A 26 1.42 -2.71 17.55
N ILE A 27 2.10 -3.28 16.55
CA ILE A 27 2.08 -2.79 15.14
C ILE A 27 0.75 -3.10 14.45
N THR A 28 0.08 -4.18 14.85
CA THR A 28 -1.14 -4.68 14.19
C THR A 28 -2.39 -4.55 15.04
N ASP A 29 -2.37 -3.78 16.15
CA ASP A 29 -3.58 -3.55 16.94
C ASP A 29 -4.62 -2.77 16.11
N PRO A 30 -5.65 -3.45 15.57
CA PRO A 30 -6.67 -2.80 14.75
C PRO A 30 -7.49 -1.77 15.53
N LYS A 31 -7.49 -1.81 16.87
CA LYS A 31 -8.11 -0.81 17.74
C LYS A 31 -7.35 0.51 17.78
N ALA A 32 -6.12 0.53 17.26
CA ALA A 32 -5.29 1.72 17.27
C ALA A 32 -5.59 2.72 16.13
N ILE A 33 -6.42 2.34 15.14
CA ILE A 33 -6.83 3.20 14.01
C ILE A 33 -8.35 3.27 13.98
N THR A 34 -8.88 4.48 14.12
CA THR A 34 -10.33 4.73 14.10
C THR A 34 -10.77 5.30 12.74
N ALA A 35 -12.09 5.30 12.49
CA ALA A 35 -12.65 5.96 11.30
C ALA A 35 -12.31 7.47 11.28
N TRP A 36 -12.21 8.11 12.44
CA TRP A 36 -11.78 9.50 12.54
C TRP A 36 -10.32 9.67 12.10
N ASP A 37 -9.42 8.78 12.54
CA ASP A 37 -8.02 8.80 12.12
C ASP A 37 -7.89 8.68 10.60
N ILE A 38 -8.73 7.85 9.99
CA ILE A 38 -8.73 7.66 8.53
C ILE A 38 -9.25 8.90 7.80
N LYS A 39 -10.25 9.60 8.33
CA LYS A 39 -10.69 10.89 7.78
C LYS A 39 -9.60 11.96 7.84
N GLU A 40 -8.90 12.06 8.96
CA GLU A 40 -7.78 12.99 9.08
C GLU A 40 -6.60 12.61 8.18
N MET A 41 -6.32 11.31 8.06
CA MET A 41 -5.31 10.78 7.16
C MET A 41 -5.60 11.12 5.70
N ALA A 42 -6.84 10.97 5.26
CA ALA A 42 -7.26 11.26 3.87
C ALA A 42 -6.89 12.69 3.45
N LYS A 43 -7.06 13.68 4.33
CA LYS A 43 -6.71 15.09 4.07
C LYS A 43 -5.23 15.31 3.79
N GLY A 44 -4.34 14.41 4.22
CA GLY A 44 -2.90 14.51 4.03
C GLY A 44 -2.41 14.15 2.61
N PHE A 45 -3.23 13.50 1.79
CA PHE A 45 -2.81 12.96 0.49
C PHE A 45 -3.21 13.85 -0.70
N ALA A 46 -2.77 15.10 -0.70
CA ALA A 46 -3.14 16.08 -1.75
C ALA A 46 -2.69 15.66 -3.16
N ASN A 47 -1.56 14.96 -3.29
CA ASN A 47 -0.94 14.61 -4.57
C ASN A 47 -1.08 13.12 -4.94
N GLY A 48 -1.83 12.34 -4.18
CA GLY A 48 -2.02 10.90 -4.39
C GLY A 48 -1.40 10.02 -3.30
N PRO A 49 -1.28 8.71 -3.54
CA PRO A 49 -0.77 7.76 -2.55
C PRO A 49 0.63 8.10 -2.03
N ASP A 50 0.79 8.17 -0.73
CA ASP A 50 2.07 8.32 -0.02
C ASP A 50 2.03 7.45 1.25
N TYR A 51 3.15 7.30 1.95
CA TYR A 51 3.17 6.70 3.27
C TYR A 51 2.61 7.67 4.31
N TYR A 52 2.17 7.13 5.44
CA TYR A 52 1.65 7.89 6.56
C TYR A 52 2.43 7.59 7.84
N ILE A 53 2.77 8.64 8.58
CA ILE A 53 3.46 8.54 9.88
C ILE A 53 2.64 9.29 10.93
N ARG A 54 2.25 8.59 12.00
CA ARG A 54 1.64 9.21 13.17
C ARG A 54 1.89 8.36 14.42
N ASP A 55 2.30 9.00 15.51
CA ASP A 55 2.41 8.38 16.84
C ASP A 55 3.17 7.03 16.83
N LYS A 56 4.35 6.98 16.21
CA LYS A 56 5.17 5.78 16.04
C LYS A 56 4.54 4.68 15.14
N LYS A 57 3.52 5.00 14.37
CA LYS A 57 2.95 4.11 13.37
C LYS A 57 3.32 4.58 11.98
N THR A 58 3.69 3.64 11.13
CA THR A 58 3.91 3.87 9.71
C THR A 58 3.01 2.97 8.90
N LEU A 59 2.36 3.55 7.90
CA LEU A 59 1.53 2.83 6.95
C LEU A 59 2.05 3.09 5.54
N CYS A 60 2.16 2.05 4.74
CA CYS A 60 2.47 2.19 3.33
C CYS A 60 1.19 2.48 2.50
N PRO A 61 1.31 2.96 1.25
CA PRO A 61 0.15 3.31 0.44
C PRO A 61 -0.86 2.17 0.27
N SER A 62 -0.43 0.92 0.13
CA SER A 62 -1.34 -0.21 -0.01
C SER A 62 -2.15 -0.50 1.27
N GLU A 63 -1.53 -0.35 2.44
CA GLU A 63 -2.21 -0.45 3.73
C GLU A 63 -3.28 0.64 3.87
N ILE A 64 -2.97 1.87 3.44
CA ILE A 64 -3.90 3.01 3.48
C ILE A 64 -5.07 2.80 2.52
N LEU A 65 -4.82 2.31 1.30
CA LEU A 65 -5.87 1.97 0.35
C LEU A 65 -6.85 0.95 0.94
N SER A 66 -6.33 -0.08 1.62
CA SER A 66 -7.16 -1.09 2.29
C SER A 66 -8.00 -0.49 3.42
N LEU A 67 -7.45 0.46 4.19
CA LEU A 67 -8.16 1.16 5.26
C LEU A 67 -9.31 2.03 4.72
N PHE A 68 -9.08 2.77 3.63
CA PHE A 68 -10.12 3.55 2.97
C PHE A 68 -11.28 2.66 2.53
N ALA A 69 -10.98 1.54 1.87
CA ALA A 69 -12.00 0.61 1.43
C ALA A 69 -12.79 -0.02 2.60
N ARG A 70 -12.11 -0.36 3.70
CA ARG A 70 -12.76 -0.94 4.89
C ARG A 70 -13.70 0.02 5.58
N VAL A 71 -13.30 1.29 5.73
CA VAL A 71 -14.15 2.33 6.33
C VAL A 71 -15.40 2.56 5.48
N LEU A 72 -15.26 2.72 4.18
CA LEU A 72 -16.40 2.94 3.27
C LEU A 72 -17.34 1.73 3.20
N GLN A 73 -16.83 0.51 3.44
CA GLN A 73 -17.64 -0.71 3.54
C GLN A 73 -18.24 -0.95 4.93
N GLY A 74 -17.91 -0.14 5.93
CA GLY A 74 -18.31 -0.38 7.33
C GLY A 74 -17.72 -1.68 7.89
N LYS A 75 -16.58 -2.15 7.36
CA LYS A 75 -15.89 -3.36 7.82
C LYS A 75 -14.92 -3.05 8.96
N HIS A 76 -14.50 -4.10 9.66
CA HIS A 76 -13.48 -3.98 10.70
C HIS A 76 -12.20 -3.32 10.14
N ILE A 77 -11.70 -2.30 10.87
CA ILE A 77 -10.60 -1.45 10.44
C ILE A 77 -9.29 -2.09 10.86
N TYR A 78 -8.52 -2.55 9.89
CA TYR A 78 -7.12 -2.99 10.06
C TYR A 78 -6.36 -2.78 8.75
N PRO A 79 -5.07 -2.40 8.80
CA PRO A 79 -4.26 -2.27 7.60
C PRO A 79 -3.98 -3.64 6.98
N GLU A 80 -4.15 -3.77 5.68
CA GLU A 80 -3.80 -4.97 4.94
C GLU A 80 -2.71 -4.64 3.93
N PHE A 81 -1.56 -5.28 4.10
CA PHE A 81 -0.42 -5.13 3.21
C PHE A 81 -0.66 -5.84 1.88
N MET A 82 -0.36 -5.15 0.78
CA MET A 82 -0.37 -5.71 -0.56
C MET A 82 0.85 -5.21 -1.34
N TYR A 83 1.46 -6.09 -2.15
CA TYR A 83 2.49 -5.66 -3.09
C TYR A 83 1.91 -4.70 -4.14
N GLY A 84 2.77 -3.92 -4.78
CA GLY A 84 2.37 -3.07 -5.91
C GLY A 84 1.92 -3.87 -7.13
N PRO A 85 1.24 -3.24 -8.08
CA PRO A 85 0.80 -3.89 -9.32
C PRO A 85 1.98 -4.32 -10.18
N GLU A 86 1.74 -5.15 -11.18
CA GLU A 86 2.78 -5.56 -12.14
C GLU A 86 3.02 -4.50 -13.22
N GLN A 87 1.98 -3.73 -13.54
CA GLN A 87 2.04 -2.72 -14.58
C GLN A 87 1.34 -1.44 -14.15
N ASP A 88 1.81 -0.33 -14.69
CA ASP A 88 1.11 0.95 -14.63
C ASP A 88 0.17 1.04 -15.83
N THR A 89 -1.13 1.07 -15.58
CA THR A 89 -2.18 1.08 -16.60
C THR A 89 -3.01 2.35 -16.50
N ALA A 90 -3.51 2.83 -17.63
CA ALA A 90 -4.44 3.95 -17.63
C ALA A 90 -5.84 3.50 -17.19
N SER A 91 -6.52 4.34 -16.41
CA SER A 91 -7.92 4.12 -16.05
C SER A 91 -8.86 4.44 -17.19
N ILE A 92 -9.97 3.70 -17.26
CA ILE A 92 -11.10 3.95 -18.15
C ILE A 92 -12.35 4.00 -17.30
N SER A 93 -13.13 5.07 -17.39
CA SER A 93 -14.40 5.20 -16.67
C SER A 93 -15.55 5.49 -17.62
N SER A 94 -16.68 4.84 -17.38
CA SER A 94 -17.95 5.04 -18.09
C SER A 94 -18.88 6.06 -17.41
N GLY A 95 -18.39 6.77 -16.39
CA GLY A 95 -19.15 7.79 -15.65
C GLY A 95 -19.06 7.61 -14.14
N LYS A 96 -20.09 8.04 -13.41
CA LYS A 96 -20.14 7.89 -11.94
C LYS A 96 -20.22 6.43 -11.54
N LEU A 97 -19.49 6.06 -10.50
CA LEU A 97 -19.44 4.72 -9.94
C LEU A 97 -19.94 4.71 -8.49
N ASN A 98 -20.49 3.58 -8.05
CA ASN A 98 -20.95 3.44 -6.69
C ASN A 98 -19.76 3.29 -5.73
N VAL A 99 -19.74 4.04 -4.63
CA VAL A 99 -18.66 4.06 -3.64
C VAL A 99 -18.46 2.67 -3.00
N GLY A 100 -19.57 1.98 -2.73
CA GLY A 100 -19.52 0.62 -2.18
C GLY A 100 -18.88 -0.37 -3.14
N ASP A 101 -19.18 -0.31 -4.43
CA ASP A 101 -18.59 -1.20 -5.43
C ASP A 101 -17.09 -0.93 -5.61
N LEU A 102 -16.66 0.33 -5.61
CA LEU A 102 -15.24 0.72 -5.62
C LEU A 102 -14.51 0.15 -4.40
N ALA A 103 -15.03 0.39 -3.21
CA ALA A 103 -14.42 -0.08 -1.98
C ALA A 103 -14.42 -1.63 -1.87
N LYS A 104 -15.48 -2.28 -2.35
CA LYS A 104 -15.57 -3.74 -2.45
C LYS A 104 -14.52 -4.30 -3.40
N ALA A 105 -14.33 -3.67 -4.56
CA ALA A 105 -13.33 -4.08 -5.54
C ALA A 105 -11.92 -4.11 -4.93
N VAL A 106 -11.53 -3.10 -4.15
CA VAL A 106 -10.23 -3.07 -3.44
C VAL A 106 -10.05 -4.26 -2.50
N LEU A 107 -11.11 -4.69 -1.82
CA LEU A 107 -11.03 -5.77 -0.83
C LEU A 107 -11.09 -7.17 -1.45
N GLU A 108 -11.62 -7.31 -2.65
CA GLU A 108 -11.91 -8.61 -3.27
C GLU A 108 -11.11 -8.90 -4.54
N GLN A 109 -10.68 -7.86 -5.28
CA GLN A 109 -9.89 -8.00 -6.51
C GLN A 109 -8.40 -7.80 -6.20
N TYR A 110 -7.66 -8.87 -6.11
CA TYR A 110 -6.20 -8.88 -5.92
C TYR A 110 -5.58 -10.09 -6.60
N ASN A 111 -4.32 -9.96 -6.98
CA ASN A 111 -3.49 -11.08 -7.41
C ASN A 111 -2.85 -11.75 -6.19
N THR A 112 -2.28 -12.94 -6.37
CA THR A 112 -1.52 -13.63 -5.34
C THR A 112 -0.12 -13.95 -5.86
N VAL A 113 0.91 -13.45 -5.17
CA VAL A 113 2.31 -13.69 -5.49
C VAL A 113 3.01 -14.21 -4.24
N LEU A 114 3.60 -15.41 -4.34
CA LEU A 114 4.31 -16.06 -3.22
C LEU A 114 3.49 -16.17 -1.92
N GLY A 115 2.18 -16.34 -2.04
CA GLY A 115 1.27 -16.44 -0.89
C GLY A 115 0.82 -15.09 -0.30
N TYR A 116 1.27 -13.97 -0.86
CA TYR A 116 0.88 -12.62 -0.45
C TYR A 116 -0.04 -11.98 -1.47
N LYS A 117 -0.88 -11.07 -1.01
CA LYS A 117 -1.74 -10.25 -1.87
C LYS A 117 -0.92 -9.23 -2.65
N GLN A 118 -1.35 -8.97 -3.87
CA GLN A 118 -0.80 -7.96 -4.77
C GLN A 118 -1.93 -7.13 -5.35
N LEU A 119 -1.75 -5.83 -5.45
CA LEU A 119 -2.69 -4.95 -6.13
C LEU A 119 -2.82 -5.38 -7.60
N PRO A 120 -4.03 -5.42 -8.16
CA PRO A 120 -4.20 -5.67 -9.58
C PRO A 120 -3.74 -4.44 -10.38
N ASP A 121 -3.44 -4.61 -11.66
CA ASP A 121 -3.10 -3.48 -12.54
C ASP A 121 -4.29 -2.52 -12.70
N PHE A 122 -5.49 -3.03 -12.61
CA PHE A 122 -6.75 -2.26 -12.54
C PHE A 122 -7.86 -3.03 -11.81
N TYR A 123 -8.77 -2.29 -11.21
CA TYR A 123 -10.01 -2.80 -10.61
C TYR A 123 -11.15 -2.70 -11.62
N LYS A 124 -11.90 -3.80 -11.82
CA LYS A 124 -13.08 -3.81 -12.69
C LYS A 124 -14.34 -3.48 -11.92
N ILE A 125 -15.07 -2.44 -12.36
CA ILE A 125 -16.38 -2.05 -11.83
C ILE A 125 -17.32 -1.80 -13.02
N GLY A 126 -18.16 -2.78 -13.34
CA GLY A 126 -18.96 -2.75 -14.58
C GLY A 126 -18.07 -2.64 -15.81
N ASP A 127 -18.33 -1.63 -16.64
CA ASP A 127 -17.56 -1.33 -17.85
C ASP A 127 -16.33 -0.45 -17.58
N SER A 128 -16.10 -0.05 -16.32
CA SER A 128 -14.96 0.77 -15.92
C SER A 128 -13.78 -0.11 -15.46
N SER A 129 -12.56 0.39 -15.71
CA SER A 129 -11.31 -0.17 -15.23
C SER A 129 -10.50 0.94 -14.58
N ILE A 130 -10.29 0.87 -13.27
CA ILE A 130 -9.66 1.93 -12.47
C ILE A 130 -8.32 1.41 -11.93
N ASN A 131 -7.22 2.09 -12.25
CA ASN A 131 -5.91 1.72 -11.73
C ASN A 131 -5.79 2.01 -10.21
N PRO A 132 -4.82 1.45 -9.50
CA PRO A 132 -4.69 1.61 -8.05
C PRO A 132 -4.50 3.06 -7.59
N ILE A 133 -3.83 3.92 -8.36
CA ILE A 133 -3.61 5.34 -8.01
C ILE A 133 -4.95 6.10 -8.06
N ASP A 134 -5.67 5.97 -9.16
CA ASP A 134 -6.97 6.62 -9.34
C ASP A 134 -8.01 6.05 -8.37
N MET A 135 -7.94 4.76 -8.06
CA MET A 135 -8.77 4.13 -7.02
C MET A 135 -8.50 4.76 -5.64
N PHE A 136 -7.22 4.92 -5.27
CA PHE A 136 -6.84 5.58 -4.02
C PHE A 136 -7.38 7.02 -3.95
N CYS A 137 -7.17 7.81 -5.01
CA CYS A 137 -7.65 9.19 -5.09
C CYS A 137 -9.17 9.27 -5.02
N THR A 138 -9.87 8.35 -5.66
CA THR A 138 -11.34 8.29 -5.66
C THR A 138 -11.90 7.94 -4.27
N LEU A 139 -11.35 6.90 -3.61
CA LEU A 139 -11.80 6.53 -2.26
C LEU A 139 -11.45 7.60 -1.22
N LYS A 140 -10.26 8.22 -1.34
CA LYS A 140 -9.88 9.39 -0.56
C LYS A 140 -10.93 10.50 -0.67
N LYS A 141 -11.30 10.89 -1.90
CA LYS A 141 -12.31 11.91 -2.17
C LYS A 141 -13.67 11.54 -1.59
N ALA A 142 -14.08 10.27 -1.69
CA ALA A 142 -15.31 9.80 -1.07
C ALA A 142 -15.31 9.99 0.45
N ILE A 143 -14.18 9.70 1.13
CA ILE A 143 -14.02 9.90 2.58
C ILE A 143 -14.05 11.39 2.93
N GLU A 144 -13.37 12.26 2.18
CA GLU A 144 -13.35 13.71 2.39
C GLU A 144 -14.74 14.34 2.24
N MET A 145 -15.54 13.83 1.30
CA MET A 145 -16.91 14.26 1.05
C MET A 145 -17.93 13.60 1.99
N ASP A 146 -17.50 12.73 2.89
CA ASP A 146 -18.34 11.98 3.84
C ASP A 146 -19.41 11.11 3.14
N LEU A 147 -19.06 10.55 1.98
CA LEU A 147 -19.97 9.71 1.21
C LEU A 147 -20.15 8.34 1.88
N SER A 148 -21.35 7.80 1.74
CA SER A 148 -21.69 6.44 2.13
C SER A 148 -21.42 5.43 1.00
N LYS A 149 -21.52 4.16 1.29
CA LYS A 149 -21.38 3.10 0.27
C LYS A 149 -22.50 3.07 -0.76
N GLU A 150 -23.65 3.73 -0.48
CA GLU A 150 -24.79 3.85 -1.39
C GLU A 150 -24.65 5.02 -2.37
N ASP A 151 -23.71 5.93 -2.14
CA ASP A 151 -23.53 7.14 -2.95
C ASP A 151 -22.76 6.85 -4.25
N MET A 152 -22.92 7.77 -5.20
CA MET A 152 -22.23 7.74 -6.48
C MET A 152 -21.17 8.82 -6.54
N ILE A 153 -19.97 8.46 -7.04
CA ILE A 153 -18.85 9.38 -7.20
C ILE A 153 -18.28 9.32 -8.61
N GLU A 154 -17.80 10.47 -9.10
CA GLU A 154 -17.00 10.53 -10.32
C GLU A 154 -15.55 10.18 -9.99
N PRO A 155 -14.96 9.14 -10.64
CA PRO A 155 -13.60 8.74 -10.37
C PRO A 155 -12.58 9.84 -10.63
N SER A 156 -11.58 9.94 -9.75
CA SER A 156 -10.47 10.91 -9.85
C SER A 156 -9.38 10.36 -10.78
N ILE A 157 -9.64 10.39 -12.09
CA ILE A 157 -8.72 9.82 -13.09
C ILE A 157 -7.60 10.81 -13.42
N GLY A 158 -6.34 10.37 -13.27
CA GLY A 158 -5.16 11.17 -13.58
C GLY A 158 -4.92 12.35 -12.62
N GLU A 159 -5.66 12.42 -11.50
CA GLU A 159 -5.52 13.50 -10.52
C GLU A 159 -4.35 13.29 -9.53
N GLY A 160 -3.78 12.10 -9.48
CA GLY A 160 -2.72 11.74 -8.53
C GLY A 160 -1.55 11.00 -9.14
N LYS A 161 -0.51 10.86 -8.34
CA LYS A 161 0.66 10.03 -8.64
C LYS A 161 1.12 9.31 -7.38
N LEU A 162 1.84 8.20 -7.53
CA LEU A 162 2.45 7.51 -6.39
C LEU A 162 3.63 8.34 -5.85
N VAL A 163 3.39 9.08 -4.77
CA VAL A 163 4.33 10.08 -4.25
C VAL A 163 5.61 9.44 -3.68
N CYS A 164 5.50 8.23 -3.12
CA CYS A 164 6.64 7.47 -2.59
C CYS A 164 7.73 7.20 -3.62
N THR A 165 7.45 7.26 -4.93
CA THR A 165 8.46 7.07 -5.98
C THR A 165 9.57 8.10 -5.94
N LYS A 166 9.38 9.23 -5.25
CA LYS A 166 10.44 10.23 -4.99
C LYS A 166 11.65 9.67 -4.23
N HIS A 167 11.47 8.55 -3.52
CA HIS A 167 12.52 7.88 -2.75
C HIS A 167 13.24 6.78 -3.52
N ILE A 168 12.82 6.52 -4.75
CA ILE A 168 13.48 5.53 -5.62
C ILE A 168 14.64 6.21 -6.33
N ASN A 169 15.81 5.58 -6.28
CA ASN A 169 16.95 6.05 -7.06
C ASN A 169 16.68 5.78 -8.55
N LYS A 170 16.68 6.85 -9.35
CA LYS A 170 16.40 6.83 -10.78
C LYS A 170 17.65 7.04 -11.65
N GLU A 171 18.82 7.10 -11.03
CA GLU A 171 20.08 7.21 -11.78
C GLU A 171 20.35 5.91 -12.53
N GLU A 172 20.49 5.99 -13.85
CA GLU A 172 20.69 4.82 -14.68
C GLU A 172 22.05 4.15 -14.47
N ASN A 173 23.02 4.89 -13.94
CA ASN A 173 24.40 4.43 -13.72
C ASN A 173 24.66 3.87 -12.29
N TRP A 174 23.66 3.80 -11.41
CA TRP A 174 23.90 3.31 -10.03
C TRP A 174 24.43 1.87 -9.99
N GLY A 175 24.10 1.04 -10.99
CA GLY A 175 24.61 -0.32 -11.10
C GLY A 175 26.12 -0.40 -11.36
N GLU A 176 26.74 0.63 -11.95
CA GLU A 176 28.16 0.66 -12.24
C GLU A 176 29.05 0.70 -10.98
N SER A 177 28.52 1.21 -9.88
CA SER A 177 29.22 1.26 -8.59
C SER A 177 29.23 -0.09 -7.85
N TRP A 178 28.47 -1.07 -8.32
CA TRP A 178 28.36 -2.39 -7.70
C TRP A 178 29.20 -3.41 -8.48
N VAL A 179 30.25 -3.93 -7.87
CA VAL A 179 31.21 -4.87 -8.49
C VAL A 179 30.57 -6.14 -9.06
N ILE A 180 29.38 -6.51 -8.56
CA ILE A 180 28.65 -7.70 -9.02
C ILE A 180 27.87 -7.51 -10.32
N PHE A 181 27.66 -6.26 -10.77
CA PHE A 181 26.96 -6.00 -12.01
C PHE A 181 27.93 -5.86 -13.18
N PRO A 182 27.58 -6.38 -14.36
CA PRO A 182 28.33 -6.12 -15.58
C PRO A 182 28.41 -4.62 -15.88
N LYS A 183 29.50 -4.18 -16.53
CA LYS A 183 29.54 -2.83 -17.07
C LYS A 183 28.43 -2.66 -18.10
N ASP A 184 27.86 -1.47 -18.16
CA ASP A 184 26.78 -1.10 -19.09
C ASP A 184 25.48 -1.90 -18.88
N ILE A 185 25.19 -2.37 -17.64
CA ILE A 185 23.92 -3.02 -17.34
C ILE A 185 22.76 -2.02 -17.50
N ASP A 186 21.74 -2.42 -18.23
CA ASP A 186 20.48 -1.70 -18.31
C ASP A 186 19.66 -1.94 -17.01
N VAL A 187 19.55 -0.91 -16.16
CA VAL A 187 18.81 -0.96 -14.88
C VAL A 187 17.39 -0.41 -14.99
N SER A 188 16.92 -0.02 -16.17
CA SER A 188 15.61 0.61 -16.37
C SER A 188 14.46 -0.25 -15.85
N ASN A 189 14.51 -1.57 -16.09
CA ASN A 189 13.50 -2.50 -15.57
C ASN A 189 13.53 -2.61 -14.03
N ILE A 190 14.70 -2.52 -13.42
CA ILE A 190 14.85 -2.57 -11.96
C ILE A 190 14.26 -1.30 -11.36
N ILE A 191 14.53 -0.14 -11.94
CA ILE A 191 13.96 1.16 -11.53
C ILE A 191 12.44 1.11 -11.66
N ARG A 192 11.92 0.66 -12.81
CA ARG A 192 10.47 0.52 -13.03
C ARG A 192 9.81 -0.40 -12.00
N LEU A 193 10.40 -1.54 -11.71
CA LEU A 193 9.88 -2.45 -10.67
C LEU A 193 9.91 -1.81 -9.28
N ALA A 194 10.98 -1.08 -8.95
CA ALA A 194 11.07 -0.36 -7.69
C ALA A 194 9.97 0.72 -7.57
N GLU A 195 9.70 1.46 -8.65
CA GLU A 195 8.60 2.44 -8.69
C GLU A 195 7.23 1.78 -8.47
N LEU A 196 6.95 0.66 -9.13
CA LEU A 196 5.71 -0.10 -8.92
C LEU A 196 5.62 -0.64 -7.47
N GLN A 197 6.74 -1.08 -6.89
CA GLN A 197 6.77 -1.57 -5.51
C GLN A 197 6.82 -0.46 -4.45
N ALA A 198 6.87 0.82 -4.84
CA ALA A 198 6.74 1.93 -3.89
C ALA A 198 5.39 1.95 -3.14
N TRP A 199 4.40 1.19 -3.59
CA TRP A 199 3.16 0.92 -2.84
C TRP A 199 3.40 0.30 -1.46
N THR A 200 4.53 -0.34 -1.23
CA THR A 200 4.91 -0.98 0.02
C THR A 200 5.90 -0.15 0.84
N LEU A 201 6.33 1.00 0.30
CA LEU A 201 7.35 1.83 0.93
C LEU A 201 6.79 2.56 2.14
N LYS A 202 7.46 2.41 3.26
CA LYS A 202 7.24 3.18 4.49
C LYS A 202 8.55 3.33 5.26
N PRO A 203 8.78 4.46 5.96
CA PRO A 203 9.99 4.64 6.74
C PRO A 203 10.03 3.70 7.94
N ALA A 204 11.23 3.25 8.32
CA ALA A 204 11.46 2.63 9.61
C ALA A 204 11.39 3.71 10.71
N LEU A 205 10.76 3.37 11.82
CA LEU A 205 10.79 4.18 13.04
C LEU A 205 11.83 3.60 14.01
N TYR A 206 12.61 4.47 14.63
CA TYR A 206 13.62 4.13 15.63
C TYR A 206 13.18 4.61 17.01
#